data_ad3170c1308b38b06a4342ce7c0817a8
#
_entry.id   ad3170c1308b38b06a4342ce7c0817a8
#
_cell.length_a   1.000
_cell.length_b   1.000
_cell.length_c   1.000
_cell.angle_alpha   90.00
_cell.angle_beta   90.00
_cell.angle_gamma   90.00
#
_symmetry.space_group_name_H-M   'P 1'
#
loop_
_entity.id
_entity.type
_entity.pdbx_description
1 polymer ?
#
loop_
_entity_poly.entity_id
_entity_poly.type
_entity_poly.pdbx_seq_one_letter_code
_entity_poly.pdbx_strand_id
1 'polypeptide(L)'
;MDRSELATILVGREPEAILRTLAMMAYNPAIGRVLQEGGVGQFADLMSEVIPQLYMAQGNKAEFDFWHASTCDRILKSFKTARDQTLSYGVAQKPVNVFLKIFVDWAKQTTRDLAEKLTPWLHVPLDSLVMKFIKREFHADYEQSVGAIRRLRIERAGERLSQLKSGSSKSVARMLVGAECSLVGMDKEMYLAWQHLLRDLWPGKPVQLDIIWVLERRSIPLAENDEPESK
;
A
#
# COMPACT_ATOMS: atom_id res chain seq x y z
N MET A 1 -33.52 23.62 -14.96
CA MET A 1 -33.28 22.81 -13.73
C MET A 1 -33.57 23.72 -12.55
N ASP A 2 -34.55 23.40 -11.74
CA ASP A 2 -34.85 24.13 -10.53
C ASP A 2 -33.98 23.67 -9.34
N ARG A 3 -34.09 24.39 -8.18
CA ARG A 3 -33.27 24.09 -7.00
C ARG A 3 -33.62 22.70 -6.37
N SER A 4 -34.90 22.27 -6.48
CA SER A 4 -35.36 20.99 -5.94
C SER A 4 -34.82 19.83 -6.77
N GLU A 5 -34.85 19.99 -8.09
CA GLU A 5 -34.29 19.04 -9.06
C GLU A 5 -32.76 18.89 -8.88
N LEU A 6 -32.05 20.02 -8.70
CA LEU A 6 -30.62 20.01 -8.40
C LEU A 6 -30.32 19.31 -7.07
N ALA A 7 -31.09 19.63 -6.01
CA ALA A 7 -30.90 19.00 -4.69
C ALA A 7 -31.08 17.48 -4.76
N THR A 8 -32.09 16.99 -5.48
CA THR A 8 -32.34 15.56 -5.68
C THR A 8 -31.17 14.87 -6.40
N ILE A 9 -30.65 15.51 -7.45
CA ILE A 9 -29.49 14.98 -8.20
C ILE A 9 -28.22 14.95 -7.31
N LEU A 10 -27.98 15.99 -6.53
CA LEU A 10 -26.80 16.08 -5.66
C LEU A 10 -26.85 15.03 -4.55
N VAL A 11 -27.99 14.90 -3.87
CA VAL A 11 -28.18 13.89 -2.81
C VAL A 11 -28.03 12.47 -3.36
N GLY A 12 -28.58 12.18 -4.54
CA GLY A 12 -28.48 10.86 -5.16
C GLY A 12 -27.04 10.49 -5.60
N ARG A 13 -26.19 11.48 -5.89
CA ARG A 13 -24.80 11.26 -6.33
C ARG A 13 -23.75 11.45 -5.24
N GLU A 14 -24.14 11.93 -4.07
CA GLU A 14 -23.22 12.24 -2.97
C GLU A 14 -22.36 11.03 -2.55
N PRO A 15 -22.90 9.81 -2.33
CA PRO A 15 -22.10 8.67 -1.92
C PRO A 15 -21.02 8.31 -2.94
N GLU A 16 -21.33 8.34 -4.23
CA GLU A 16 -20.37 8.07 -5.29
C GLU A 16 -19.30 9.17 -5.36
N ALA A 17 -19.70 10.43 -5.25
CA ALA A 17 -18.77 11.56 -5.28
C ALA A 17 -17.80 11.51 -4.10
N ILE A 18 -18.25 11.18 -2.91
CA ILE A 18 -17.42 10.97 -1.72
C ILE A 18 -16.43 9.84 -1.97
N LEU A 19 -16.90 8.68 -2.42
CA LEU A 19 -16.06 7.52 -2.69
C LEU A 19 -14.95 7.84 -3.70
N ARG A 20 -15.30 8.49 -4.80
CA ARG A 20 -14.34 8.93 -5.82
C ARG A 20 -13.33 9.92 -5.27
N THR A 21 -13.77 10.89 -4.47
CA THR A 21 -12.88 11.86 -3.82
C THR A 21 -11.87 11.18 -2.90
N LEU A 22 -12.33 10.25 -2.06
CA LEU A 22 -11.45 9.49 -1.17
C LEU A 22 -10.46 8.62 -1.95
N ALA A 23 -10.89 8.01 -3.05
CA ALA A 23 -10.02 7.24 -3.92
C ALA A 23 -8.93 8.13 -4.57
N MET A 24 -9.30 9.32 -5.04
CA MET A 24 -8.33 10.30 -5.57
C MET A 24 -7.34 10.75 -4.50
N MET A 25 -7.79 11.01 -3.28
CA MET A 25 -6.91 11.37 -2.16
C MET A 25 -5.93 10.25 -1.82
N ALA A 26 -6.38 9.01 -1.83
CA ALA A 26 -5.56 7.84 -1.54
C ALA A 26 -4.49 7.60 -2.62
N TYR A 27 -4.83 7.83 -3.88
CA TYR A 27 -3.95 7.58 -5.01
C TYR A 27 -2.83 8.63 -5.13
N ASN A 28 -3.17 9.89 -5.05
CA ASN A 28 -2.31 11.02 -5.43
C ASN A 28 -1.01 11.14 -4.62
N PRO A 29 -1.00 11.12 -3.28
CA PRO A 29 0.25 11.27 -2.53
C PRO A 29 1.10 10.00 -2.53
N ALA A 30 0.47 8.84 -2.71
CA ALA A 30 1.15 7.56 -2.51
C ALA A 30 1.88 7.08 -3.77
N ILE A 31 1.36 7.36 -4.97
CA ILE A 31 1.70 6.61 -6.17
C ILE A 31 1.75 7.45 -7.44
N GLY A 32 1.18 8.66 -7.45
CA GLY A 32 1.09 9.50 -8.64
C GLY A 32 2.41 9.76 -9.38
N ARG A 33 3.56 9.52 -8.71
CA ARG A 33 4.89 9.63 -9.31
C ARG A 33 5.34 8.35 -10.02
N VAL A 34 4.72 7.22 -9.73
CA VAL A 34 5.16 5.89 -10.19
C VAL A 34 4.28 5.41 -11.33
N LEU A 35 3.01 5.81 -11.35
CA LEU A 35 2.02 5.33 -12.29
C LEU A 35 1.84 6.26 -13.47
N GLN A 36 1.33 5.69 -14.56
CA GLN A 36 1.01 6.43 -15.79
C GLN A 36 -0.04 7.52 -15.55
N GLU A 37 -0.05 8.50 -16.42
CA GLU A 37 -1.04 9.58 -16.44
C GLU A 37 -2.48 9.01 -16.58
N GLY A 38 -3.45 9.65 -15.91
CA GLY A 38 -4.85 9.18 -15.92
C GLY A 38 -5.18 8.09 -14.90
N GLY A 39 -4.19 7.47 -14.26
CA GLY A 39 -4.38 6.39 -13.29
C GLY A 39 -5.26 6.75 -12.09
N VAL A 40 -5.34 8.04 -11.72
CA VAL A 40 -6.20 8.52 -10.62
C VAL A 40 -7.68 8.23 -10.90
N GLY A 41 -8.16 8.61 -12.10
CA GLY A 41 -9.55 8.36 -12.51
C GLY A 41 -9.84 6.86 -12.58
N GLN A 42 -8.94 6.10 -13.21
CA GLN A 42 -9.05 4.65 -13.31
C GLN A 42 -9.09 3.97 -11.93
N PHE A 43 -8.31 4.46 -10.96
CA PHE A 43 -8.35 3.94 -9.58
C PHE A 43 -9.68 4.30 -8.89
N ALA A 44 -10.20 5.51 -9.09
CA ALA A 44 -11.48 5.91 -8.54
C ALA A 44 -12.64 5.05 -9.10
N ASP A 45 -12.62 4.77 -10.40
CA ASP A 45 -13.58 3.86 -11.04
C ASP A 45 -13.49 2.45 -10.45
N LEU A 46 -12.27 1.93 -10.31
CA LEU A 46 -12.03 0.63 -9.68
C LEU A 46 -12.59 0.58 -8.25
N MET A 47 -12.32 1.60 -7.41
CA MET A 47 -12.82 1.61 -6.04
C MET A 47 -14.35 1.69 -6.00
N SER A 48 -14.99 2.47 -6.87
CA SER A 48 -16.44 2.54 -6.99
C SER A 48 -17.06 1.18 -7.33
N GLU A 49 -16.38 0.36 -8.12
CA GLU A 49 -16.85 -0.98 -8.48
C GLU A 49 -16.64 -2.01 -7.37
N VAL A 50 -15.48 -1.98 -6.66
CA VAL A 50 -15.13 -3.06 -5.73
C VAL A 50 -15.61 -2.81 -4.28
N ILE A 51 -15.89 -1.57 -3.88
CA ILE A 51 -16.34 -1.26 -2.52
C ILE A 51 -17.68 -1.91 -2.18
N PRO A 52 -18.70 -1.98 -3.05
CA PRO A 52 -19.92 -2.75 -2.75
C PRO A 52 -19.65 -4.21 -2.37
N GLN A 53 -18.62 -4.83 -2.97
CA GLN A 53 -18.23 -6.20 -2.65
C GLN A 53 -17.59 -6.31 -1.27
N LEU A 54 -16.91 -5.27 -0.78
CA LEU A 54 -16.37 -5.22 0.58
C LEU A 54 -17.50 -5.27 1.63
N TYR A 55 -18.63 -4.63 1.37
CA TYR A 55 -19.80 -4.72 2.26
C TYR A 55 -20.39 -6.14 2.30
N MET A 56 -20.28 -6.89 1.22
CA MET A 56 -20.71 -8.29 1.19
C MET A 56 -19.77 -9.23 1.94
N ALA A 57 -18.48 -8.89 2.01
CA ALA A 57 -17.45 -9.62 2.75
C ALA A 57 -17.51 -9.41 4.28
N GLN A 58 -18.66 -8.97 4.83
CA GLN A 58 -18.82 -8.61 6.26
C GLN A 58 -18.56 -9.76 7.25
N GLY A 59 -18.43 -10.98 6.75
CA GLY A 59 -18.47 -12.18 7.58
C GLY A 59 -17.16 -12.55 8.25
N ASN A 60 -16.04 -12.47 7.54
CA ASN A 60 -14.81 -13.03 8.05
C ASN A 60 -13.56 -12.42 7.38
N LYS A 61 -12.42 -12.60 8.06
CA LYS A 61 -11.11 -12.10 7.59
C LYS A 61 -10.68 -12.72 6.25
N ALA A 62 -11.00 -13.97 5.98
CA ALA A 62 -10.60 -14.63 4.75
C ALA A 62 -11.27 -14.00 3.51
N GLU A 63 -12.55 -13.60 3.64
CA GLU A 63 -13.24 -12.87 2.58
C GLU A 63 -12.65 -11.47 2.36
N PHE A 64 -12.29 -10.78 3.44
CA PHE A 64 -11.57 -9.51 3.35
C PHE A 64 -10.21 -9.68 2.65
N ASP A 65 -9.42 -10.66 3.08
CA ASP A 65 -8.11 -10.93 2.48
C ASP A 65 -8.23 -11.31 0.99
N PHE A 66 -9.27 -12.06 0.62
CA PHE A 66 -9.58 -12.39 -0.77
C PHE A 66 -9.96 -11.15 -1.59
N TRP A 67 -10.87 -10.31 -1.06
CA TRP A 67 -11.26 -9.05 -1.67
C TRP A 67 -10.06 -8.14 -1.89
N HIS A 68 -9.23 -7.96 -0.86
CA HIS A 68 -8.02 -7.14 -0.92
C HIS A 68 -7.04 -7.65 -1.98
N ALA A 69 -6.76 -8.96 -1.97
CA ALA A 69 -5.88 -9.58 -2.94
C ALA A 69 -6.40 -9.44 -4.38
N SER A 70 -7.69 -9.71 -4.60
CA SER A 70 -8.34 -9.58 -5.91
C SER A 70 -8.29 -8.14 -6.43
N THR A 71 -8.49 -7.15 -5.56
CA THR A 71 -8.39 -5.73 -5.91
C THR A 71 -6.95 -5.37 -6.31
N CYS A 72 -5.95 -5.82 -5.56
CA CYS A 72 -4.55 -5.63 -5.91
C CYS A 72 -4.19 -6.31 -7.25
N ASP A 73 -4.68 -7.52 -7.49
CA ASP A 73 -4.45 -8.25 -8.74
C ASP A 73 -5.09 -7.54 -9.95
N ARG A 74 -6.23 -6.88 -9.77
CA ARG A 74 -6.84 -6.02 -10.81
C ARG A 74 -5.95 -4.82 -11.12
N ILE A 75 -5.38 -4.16 -10.10
CA ILE A 75 -4.42 -3.07 -10.30
C ILE A 75 -3.19 -3.57 -11.07
N LEU A 76 -2.62 -4.71 -10.69
CA LEU A 76 -1.47 -5.30 -11.39
C LEU A 76 -1.73 -5.56 -12.87
N LYS A 77 -2.97 -5.94 -13.23
CA LYS A 77 -3.37 -6.23 -14.62
C LYS A 77 -3.65 -4.98 -15.44
N SER A 78 -4.26 -3.95 -14.80
CA SER A 78 -4.83 -2.81 -15.49
C SER A 78 -3.96 -1.56 -15.47
N PHE A 79 -2.99 -1.47 -14.54
CA PHE A 79 -2.16 -0.29 -14.37
C PHE A 79 -0.72 -0.55 -14.80
N LYS A 80 -0.07 0.49 -15.27
CA LYS A 80 1.33 0.49 -15.66
C LYS A 80 2.10 1.58 -14.94
N THR A 81 3.41 1.42 -14.86
CA THR A 81 4.28 2.53 -14.43
C THR A 81 4.30 3.63 -15.49
N ALA A 82 4.80 4.81 -15.12
CA ALA A 82 5.04 5.90 -16.06
C ALA A 82 5.97 5.53 -17.24
N ARG A 83 6.68 4.38 -17.14
CA ARG A 83 7.54 3.81 -18.18
C ARG A 83 6.91 2.60 -18.86
N ASP A 84 5.60 2.45 -18.79
CA ASP A 84 4.84 1.30 -19.36
C ASP A 84 5.29 -0.10 -18.86
N GLN A 85 5.87 -0.16 -17.67
CA GLN A 85 6.29 -1.43 -17.06
C GLN A 85 5.19 -1.97 -16.13
N THR A 86 5.19 -3.27 -15.91
CA THR A 86 4.32 -3.92 -14.93
C THR A 86 4.65 -3.46 -13.50
N LEU A 87 3.61 -3.34 -12.67
CA LEU A 87 3.76 -2.99 -11.27
C LEU A 87 4.23 -4.19 -10.45
N SER A 88 4.93 -3.90 -9.34
CA SER A 88 5.10 -4.89 -8.27
C SER A 88 3.88 -4.91 -7.35
N TYR A 89 3.69 -6.02 -6.62
CA TYR A 89 2.60 -6.14 -5.66
C TYR A 89 2.69 -5.06 -4.56
N GLY A 90 3.91 -4.75 -4.10
CA GLY A 90 4.15 -3.69 -3.13
C GLY A 90 3.68 -2.31 -3.59
N VAL A 91 3.77 -2.01 -4.89
CA VAL A 91 3.26 -0.75 -5.45
C VAL A 91 1.73 -0.81 -5.59
N ALA A 92 1.17 -1.90 -6.09
CA ALA A 92 -0.26 -2.04 -6.33
C ALA A 92 -1.11 -1.97 -5.05
N GLN A 93 -0.64 -2.55 -3.94
CA GLN A 93 -1.37 -2.57 -2.66
C GLN A 93 -1.44 -1.20 -1.96
N LYS A 94 -0.47 -0.32 -2.22
CA LYS A 94 -0.36 0.92 -1.46
C LYS A 94 -1.60 1.83 -1.59
N PRO A 95 -2.14 2.15 -2.78
CA PRO A 95 -3.35 2.96 -2.89
C PRO A 95 -4.56 2.28 -2.24
N VAL A 96 -4.67 0.97 -2.33
CA VAL A 96 -5.77 0.22 -1.71
C VAL A 96 -5.72 0.38 -0.18
N ASN A 97 -4.54 0.22 0.42
CA ASN A 97 -4.39 0.36 1.88
C ASN A 97 -4.60 1.79 2.35
N VAL A 98 -4.08 2.79 1.63
CA VAL A 98 -4.32 4.21 1.94
C VAL A 98 -5.81 4.53 1.81
N PHE A 99 -6.46 4.04 0.75
CA PHE A 99 -7.88 4.22 0.56
C PHE A 99 -8.70 3.61 1.72
N LEU A 100 -8.44 2.36 2.08
CA LEU A 100 -9.15 1.68 3.16
C LEU A 100 -8.94 2.40 4.50
N LYS A 101 -7.72 2.86 4.79
CA LYS A 101 -7.45 3.67 5.98
C LYS A 101 -8.30 4.94 5.99
N ILE A 102 -8.34 5.68 4.88
CA ILE A 102 -9.14 6.90 4.80
C ILE A 102 -10.63 6.56 4.90
N PHE A 103 -11.09 5.58 4.16
CA PHE A 103 -12.50 5.22 4.03
C PHE A 103 -13.09 4.69 5.35
N VAL A 104 -12.39 3.79 6.03
CA VAL A 104 -12.87 3.11 7.25
C VAL A 104 -12.55 3.95 8.50
N ASP A 105 -11.30 4.41 8.64
CA ASP A 105 -10.80 4.98 9.90
C ASP A 105 -10.97 6.50 9.98
N TRP A 106 -10.65 7.24 8.93
CA TRP A 106 -10.67 8.69 8.97
C TRP A 106 -12.01 9.29 8.58
N ALA A 107 -12.51 8.95 7.38
CA ALA A 107 -13.75 9.49 6.84
C ALA A 107 -15.00 8.77 7.38
N LYS A 108 -14.82 7.61 8.03
CA LYS A 108 -15.89 6.82 8.66
C LYS A 108 -17.08 6.58 7.74
N GLN A 109 -16.79 6.22 6.48
CA GLN A 109 -17.80 5.99 5.46
C GLN A 109 -18.47 4.61 5.57
N THR A 110 -18.12 3.84 6.58
CA THR A 110 -18.75 2.54 6.91
C THR A 110 -19.66 2.68 8.10
N THR A 111 -20.58 1.72 8.28
CA THR A 111 -21.30 1.61 9.56
C THR A 111 -20.29 1.32 10.69
N ARG A 112 -20.65 1.68 11.92
CA ARG A 112 -19.80 1.43 13.08
C ARG A 112 -19.43 -0.05 13.21
N ASP A 113 -20.41 -0.95 13.08
CA ASP A 113 -20.22 -2.39 13.19
C ASP A 113 -19.26 -2.93 12.14
N LEU A 114 -19.34 -2.42 10.90
CA LEU A 114 -18.43 -2.80 9.83
C LEU A 114 -17.03 -2.24 10.09
N ALA A 115 -16.91 -0.99 10.54
CA ALA A 115 -15.64 -0.40 10.90
C ALA A 115 -14.92 -1.18 12.01
N GLU A 116 -15.64 -1.56 13.08
CA GLU A 116 -15.10 -2.34 14.19
C GLU A 116 -14.60 -3.72 13.72
N LYS A 117 -15.28 -4.38 12.79
CA LYS A 117 -14.86 -5.65 12.20
C LYS A 117 -13.66 -5.50 11.28
N LEU A 118 -13.65 -4.49 10.41
CA LEU A 118 -12.59 -4.30 9.43
C LEU A 118 -11.28 -3.78 10.04
N THR A 119 -11.35 -2.95 11.07
CA THR A 119 -10.18 -2.25 11.65
C THR A 119 -9.02 -3.20 12.00
N PRO A 120 -9.23 -4.37 12.65
CA PRO A 120 -8.15 -5.31 12.93
C PRO A 120 -7.56 -5.98 11.68
N TRP A 121 -8.28 -5.96 10.56
CA TRP A 121 -7.88 -6.60 9.31
C TRP A 121 -7.21 -5.64 8.34
N LEU A 122 -7.37 -4.32 8.53
CA LEU A 122 -6.77 -3.32 7.66
C LEU A 122 -5.26 -3.52 7.55
N HIS A 123 -4.77 -3.46 6.33
CA HIS A 123 -3.36 -3.53 6.06
C HIS A 123 -2.71 -2.16 6.26
N VAL A 124 -1.51 -2.17 6.83
CA VAL A 124 -0.69 -0.95 6.96
C VAL A 124 -0.25 -0.49 5.57
N PRO A 125 -0.44 0.79 5.22
CA PRO A 125 0.13 1.35 4.00
C PRO A 125 1.66 1.34 4.08
N LEU A 126 2.29 0.29 3.56
CA LEU A 126 3.75 0.16 3.61
C LEU A 126 4.43 1.28 2.81
N ASP A 127 5.51 1.79 3.36
CA ASP A 127 6.52 2.57 2.65
C ASP A 127 7.93 2.29 3.21
N SER A 128 8.93 2.88 2.58
CA SER A 128 10.32 2.63 2.97
C SER A 128 10.66 3.16 4.36
N LEU A 129 9.99 4.21 4.85
CA LEU A 129 10.22 4.78 6.19
C LEU A 129 9.67 3.84 7.26
N VAL A 130 8.41 3.41 7.12
CA VAL A 130 7.78 2.44 8.02
C VAL A 130 8.61 1.16 8.08
N MET A 131 8.97 0.59 6.93
CA MET A 131 9.76 -0.65 6.88
C MET A 131 11.15 -0.51 7.52
N LYS A 132 11.85 0.60 7.29
CA LYS A 132 13.16 0.86 7.90
C LYS A 132 13.05 1.05 9.40
N PHE A 133 12.04 1.78 9.87
CA PHE A 133 11.76 1.98 11.29
C PHE A 133 11.53 0.64 11.99
N ILE A 134 10.60 -0.17 11.48
CA ILE A 134 10.29 -1.48 12.06
C ILE A 134 11.53 -2.38 12.09
N LYS A 135 12.29 -2.43 11.01
CA LYS A 135 13.54 -3.21 10.97
C LYS A 135 14.54 -2.73 12.01
N ARG A 136 14.63 -1.44 12.28
CA ARG A 136 15.56 -0.86 13.26
C ARG A 136 15.12 -1.12 14.69
N GLU A 137 13.87 -0.79 15.01
CA GLU A 137 13.35 -0.81 16.37
C GLU A 137 12.89 -2.20 16.83
N PHE A 138 12.43 -3.04 15.90
CA PHE A 138 11.91 -4.40 16.14
C PHE A 138 12.74 -5.43 15.37
N HIS A 139 14.05 -5.34 15.50
CA HIS A 139 14.98 -6.13 14.69
C HIS A 139 14.80 -7.64 14.86
N ALA A 140 14.58 -8.11 16.09
CA ALA A 140 14.40 -9.53 16.39
C ALA A 140 13.14 -10.10 15.70
N ASP A 141 12.01 -9.40 15.82
CA ASP A 141 10.74 -9.80 15.19
C ASP A 141 10.85 -9.76 13.66
N TYR A 142 11.51 -8.70 13.14
CA TYR A 142 11.81 -8.60 11.72
C TYR A 142 12.63 -9.79 11.21
N GLU A 143 13.71 -10.18 11.91
CA GLU A 143 14.57 -11.29 11.51
C GLU A 143 13.88 -12.66 11.59
N GLN A 144 12.93 -12.84 12.51
CA GLN A 144 12.15 -14.06 12.61
C GLN A 144 11.08 -14.20 11.50
N SER A 145 10.64 -13.13 10.92
CA SER A 145 9.56 -13.08 9.93
C SER A 145 10.07 -12.71 8.53
N VAL A 146 10.10 -11.44 8.21
CA VAL A 146 10.51 -10.89 6.89
C VAL A 146 11.96 -11.24 6.57
N GLY A 147 12.85 -11.15 7.56
CA GLY A 147 14.27 -11.50 7.45
C GLY A 147 14.48 -12.97 7.11
N ALA A 148 13.69 -13.89 7.69
CA ALA A 148 13.75 -15.32 7.40
C ALA A 148 13.43 -15.62 5.93
N ILE A 149 12.34 -15.05 5.40
CA ILE A 149 11.97 -15.19 3.98
C ILE A 149 13.08 -14.65 3.09
N ARG A 150 13.64 -13.51 3.45
CA ARG A 150 14.73 -12.90 2.71
C ARG A 150 15.99 -13.77 2.67
N ARG A 151 16.40 -14.35 3.81
CA ARG A 151 17.54 -15.29 3.87
C ARG A 151 17.34 -16.47 2.94
N LEU A 152 16.17 -17.12 2.99
CA LEU A 152 15.84 -18.22 2.09
C LEU A 152 15.93 -17.84 0.61
N ARG A 153 15.53 -16.61 0.26
CA ARG A 153 15.66 -16.09 -1.12
C ARG A 153 17.10 -15.85 -1.52
N ILE A 154 17.93 -15.35 -0.62
CA ILE A 154 19.37 -15.15 -0.87
C ILE A 154 20.06 -16.49 -1.09
N GLU A 155 19.76 -17.50 -0.28
CA GLU A 155 20.30 -18.85 -0.42
C GLU A 155 19.91 -19.45 -1.78
N ARG A 156 18.63 -19.46 -2.13
CA ARG A 156 18.14 -19.94 -3.43
C ARG A 156 18.71 -19.16 -4.62
N ALA A 157 18.90 -17.85 -4.47
CA ALA A 157 19.53 -17.03 -5.50
C ALA A 157 21.02 -17.38 -5.64
N GLY A 158 21.73 -17.63 -4.54
CA GLY A 158 23.12 -18.08 -4.52
C GLY A 158 23.30 -19.43 -5.26
N GLU A 159 22.42 -20.39 -4.98
CA GLU A 159 22.42 -21.68 -5.67
C GLU A 159 22.21 -21.53 -7.18
N ARG A 160 21.25 -20.69 -7.60
CA ARG A 160 20.99 -20.42 -9.02
C ARG A 160 22.17 -19.69 -9.69
N LEU A 161 22.78 -18.72 -8.98
CA LEU A 161 23.93 -17.99 -9.51
C LEU A 161 25.18 -18.85 -9.65
N SER A 162 25.38 -19.84 -8.76
CA SER A 162 26.48 -20.80 -8.88
C SER A 162 26.36 -21.71 -10.11
N GLN A 163 25.13 -21.90 -10.58
CA GLN A 163 24.83 -22.67 -11.79
C GLN A 163 24.93 -21.85 -13.10
N LEU A 164 24.91 -20.51 -13.00
CA LEU A 164 25.04 -19.61 -14.15
C LEU A 164 26.53 -19.30 -14.38
N LYS A 165 27.06 -19.67 -15.53
CA LYS A 165 28.42 -19.35 -15.95
C LYS A 165 28.63 -17.84 -15.92
N SER A 166 29.59 -17.43 -15.10
CA SER A 166 30.29 -16.14 -14.97
C SER A 166 29.86 -14.96 -15.87
N GLY A 167 29.42 -13.86 -15.28
CA GLY A 167 29.35 -12.54 -15.90
C GLY A 167 28.28 -11.55 -15.39
N SER A 168 27.20 -12.01 -14.81
CA SER A 168 26.02 -11.15 -14.50
C SER A 168 25.61 -11.14 -13.01
N SER A 169 26.48 -11.50 -12.08
CA SER A 169 26.06 -11.95 -10.75
C SER A 169 25.36 -10.91 -9.85
N LYS A 170 25.85 -9.65 -9.81
CA LYS A 170 25.30 -8.65 -8.86
C LYS A 170 23.92 -8.10 -9.24
N SER A 171 23.67 -7.88 -10.51
CA SER A 171 22.37 -7.37 -11.01
C SER A 171 21.27 -8.42 -10.88
N VAL A 172 21.59 -9.66 -11.23
CA VAL A 172 20.65 -10.80 -11.16
C VAL A 172 20.34 -11.14 -9.69
N ALA A 173 21.33 -11.14 -8.80
CA ALA A 173 21.11 -11.33 -7.37
C ALA A 173 20.19 -10.26 -6.78
N ARG A 174 20.38 -8.99 -7.14
CA ARG A 174 19.54 -7.89 -6.70
C ARG A 174 18.10 -7.98 -7.23
N MET A 175 17.93 -8.49 -8.43
CA MET A 175 16.62 -8.73 -9.03
C MET A 175 15.87 -9.89 -8.37
N LEU A 176 16.58 -10.97 -8.00
CA LEU A 176 16.01 -12.16 -7.37
C LEU A 176 15.63 -11.95 -5.90
N VAL A 177 16.39 -11.13 -5.17
CA VAL A 177 16.18 -10.90 -3.74
C VAL A 177 15.30 -9.68 -3.46
N GLY A 178 15.23 -8.75 -4.41
CA GLY A 178 14.55 -7.46 -4.23
C GLY A 178 15.29 -6.50 -3.29
N ALA A 179 14.87 -5.23 -3.26
CA ALA A 179 15.37 -4.26 -2.30
C ALA A 179 14.66 -4.46 -0.95
N GLU A 180 15.41 -4.46 0.14
CA GLU A 180 14.96 -4.87 1.46
C GLU A 180 13.79 -4.06 2.03
N CYS A 181 13.85 -2.74 1.94
CA CYS A 181 12.80 -1.85 2.43
C CYS A 181 12.24 -1.01 1.27
N SER A 182 11.76 -1.67 0.22
CA SER A 182 11.24 -1.02 -0.98
C SER A 182 9.97 -1.71 -1.46
N LEU A 183 9.02 -0.91 -1.92
CA LEU A 183 7.82 -1.41 -2.58
C LEU A 183 8.13 -1.90 -4.01
N VAL A 184 9.14 -1.32 -4.64
CA VAL A 184 9.55 -1.72 -5.99
C VAL A 184 10.20 -3.09 -5.94
N GLY A 185 9.64 -4.03 -6.71
CA GLY A 185 10.08 -5.43 -6.72
C GLY A 185 9.55 -6.29 -5.56
N MET A 186 8.74 -5.73 -4.65
CA MET A 186 8.08 -6.51 -3.59
C MET A 186 6.95 -7.33 -4.19
N ASP A 187 7.03 -8.63 -4.05
CA ASP A 187 5.96 -9.55 -4.41
C ASP A 187 4.94 -9.75 -3.29
N LYS A 188 3.92 -10.57 -3.55
CA LYS A 188 2.83 -10.84 -2.62
C LYS A 188 3.28 -11.54 -1.34
N GLU A 189 4.20 -12.50 -1.43
CA GLU A 189 4.71 -13.25 -0.27
C GLU A 189 5.43 -12.32 0.72
N MET A 190 6.36 -11.51 0.22
CA MET A 190 7.09 -10.54 1.02
C MET A 190 6.15 -9.47 1.62
N TYR A 191 5.17 -9.01 0.85
CA TYR A 191 4.17 -8.08 1.33
C TYR A 191 3.35 -8.67 2.49
N LEU A 192 2.87 -9.91 2.35
CA LEU A 192 2.11 -10.57 3.40
C LEU A 192 2.95 -10.81 4.67
N ALA A 193 4.22 -11.17 4.52
CA ALA A 193 5.12 -11.29 5.67
C ALA A 193 5.24 -9.97 6.46
N TRP A 194 5.38 -8.85 5.78
CA TRP A 194 5.34 -7.53 6.41
C TRP A 194 4.01 -7.27 7.13
N GLN A 195 2.87 -7.58 6.50
CA GLN A 195 1.56 -7.36 7.12
C GLN A 195 1.33 -8.26 8.35
N HIS A 196 1.84 -9.49 8.33
CA HIS A 196 1.80 -10.38 9.51
C HIS A 196 2.64 -9.79 10.65
N LEU A 197 3.90 -9.44 10.40
CA LEU A 197 4.76 -8.81 11.40
C LEU A 197 4.10 -7.57 12.03
N LEU A 198 3.54 -6.69 11.20
CA LEU A 198 2.91 -5.44 11.70
C LEU A 198 1.65 -5.70 12.53
N ARG A 199 0.88 -6.74 12.21
CA ARG A 199 -0.27 -7.14 13.03
C ARG A 199 0.15 -7.76 14.35
N ASP A 200 1.23 -8.53 14.37
CA ASP A 200 1.77 -9.13 15.58
C ASP A 200 2.31 -8.07 16.53
N LEU A 201 2.99 -7.05 15.98
CA LEU A 201 3.49 -5.90 16.74
C LEU A 201 2.38 -4.99 17.27
N TRP A 202 1.27 -4.84 16.53
CA TRP A 202 0.18 -3.94 16.89
C TRP A 202 -1.19 -4.56 16.62
N PRO A 203 -1.60 -5.55 17.43
CA PRO A 203 -2.88 -6.21 17.28
C PRO A 203 -4.04 -5.25 17.53
N GLY A 204 -5.17 -5.48 16.85
CA GLY A 204 -6.38 -4.68 17.00
C GLY A 204 -6.50 -3.51 16.04
N LYS A 205 -5.46 -2.71 15.84
CA LYS A 205 -5.49 -1.58 14.88
C LYS A 205 -4.14 -1.38 14.17
N PRO A 206 -3.68 -2.35 13.37
CA PRO A 206 -2.36 -2.30 12.74
C PRO A 206 -2.17 -1.07 11.85
N VAL A 207 -3.22 -0.58 11.21
CA VAL A 207 -3.19 0.61 10.33
C VAL A 207 -2.68 1.88 11.04
N GLN A 208 -2.73 1.95 12.38
CA GLN A 208 -2.16 3.07 13.14
C GLN A 208 -0.63 3.17 13.01
N LEU A 209 0.07 2.07 12.73
CA LEU A 209 1.52 2.09 12.51
C LEU A 209 1.95 2.99 11.34
N ASP A 210 1.02 3.35 10.46
CA ASP A 210 1.31 4.34 9.41
C ASP A 210 1.68 5.73 9.95
N ILE A 211 1.39 6.04 11.23
CA ILE A 211 1.84 7.28 11.88
C ILE A 211 3.38 7.38 11.92
N ILE A 212 4.08 6.26 11.90
CA ILE A 212 5.55 6.19 11.85
C ILE A 212 6.08 7.03 10.68
N TRP A 213 5.39 7.02 9.53
CA TRP A 213 5.75 7.83 8.38
C TRP A 213 5.78 9.35 8.70
N VAL A 214 4.86 9.82 9.54
CA VAL A 214 4.83 11.24 9.96
C VAL A 214 5.95 11.53 10.96
N LEU A 215 6.18 10.61 11.91
CA LEU A 215 7.19 10.77 12.96
C LEU A 215 8.59 10.76 12.37
N GLU A 216 8.91 9.81 11.50
CA GLU A 216 10.21 9.70 10.84
C GLU A 216 10.50 10.91 9.92
N ARG A 217 9.49 11.47 9.25
CA ARG A 217 9.67 12.68 8.44
C ARG A 217 9.98 13.93 9.26
N ARG A 218 9.43 14.04 10.47
CA ARG A 218 9.72 15.17 11.37
C ARG A 218 11.11 15.08 12.00
N SER A 219 11.68 13.88 12.06
CA SER A 219 13.02 13.62 12.56
C SER A 219 14.11 13.88 11.51
N ILE A 220 13.74 14.05 10.25
CA ILE A 220 14.68 14.50 9.20
C ILE A 220 14.84 16.01 9.40
N PRO A 221 16.06 16.52 9.75
CA PRO A 221 16.31 17.96 9.79
C PRO A 221 15.86 18.55 8.44
N LEU A 222 15.00 19.55 8.48
CA LEU A 222 14.76 20.38 7.31
C LEU A 222 16.15 20.86 6.90
N ALA A 223 16.61 20.53 5.70
CA ALA A 223 17.85 21.06 5.18
C ALA A 223 17.79 22.56 5.45
N GLU A 224 18.76 23.07 6.20
CA GLU A 224 18.94 24.51 6.38
C GLU A 224 18.93 25.06 4.97
N ASN A 225 17.94 25.88 4.66
CA ASN A 225 17.93 26.59 3.40
C ASN A 225 19.20 27.42 3.41
N ASP A 226 20.19 27.00 2.62
CA ASP A 226 21.31 27.85 2.29
C ASP A 226 20.70 29.17 1.74
N GLU A 227 20.63 30.19 2.59
CA GLU A 227 20.31 31.53 2.14
C GLU A 227 21.37 31.87 1.10
N PRO A 228 21.01 32.28 -0.10
CA PRO A 228 21.99 32.72 -1.07
C PRO A 228 22.73 33.91 -0.47
N GLU A 229 24.02 33.73 -0.18
CA GLU A 229 24.91 34.84 0.19
C GLU A 229 24.73 35.94 -0.85
N SER A 230 24.11 37.04 -0.42
CA SER A 230 24.02 38.27 -1.18
C SER A 230 25.43 38.83 -1.39
N LYS A 231 25.92 38.70 -2.60
CA LYS A 231 27.06 39.50 -3.11
C LYS A 231 26.58 40.70 -3.83
#